data_80ba65ee1aabaa4b2c97d1e33e30d3de
#
_entry.id   80ba65ee1aabaa4b2c97d1e33e30d3de
#
_cell.length_a   1.000
_cell.length_b   1.000
_cell.length_c   1.000
_cell.angle_alpha   90.00
_cell.angle_beta   90.00
_cell.angle_gamma   90.00
#
_symmetry.space_group_name_H-M   'P 1'
#
loop_
_entity.id
_entity.type
_entity.pdbx_description
1 polymer ?
#
loop_
_entity_poly.entity_id
_entity_poly.type
_entity_poly.pdbx_seq_one_letter_code
_entity_poly.pdbx_strand_id
1 'polypeptide(L)'
;MKKTYYFLFALLALSLSGYSQSKTAFLPEPGEGFSFNSGLLTVLQAPASFQSNARSNSQSFQLMRDHVLGLSHFSIAYGLGYSAQFYHGNLRIDVAENGTQSIVDLTGRDFISNRFATEYLDATLEFRYRGKVNRNGRYNRLYLGGTFGYRTDSYSYYKDEIYQVKYYHVAGFNPIRYGLHVKAGRGPVNGYVHYGLSAIVVDGAMLPQWSEARPLSVGLSLTL
;
A
#
# COMPACT_ATOMS: atom_id res chain seq x y z
N MET A 1 -15.51 8.93 -17.40
CA MET A 1 -14.41 9.22 -16.44
C MET A 1 -14.63 10.43 -15.53
N LYS A 2 -15.41 11.47 -15.89
CA LYS A 2 -15.62 12.66 -14.99
C LYS A 2 -16.52 12.43 -13.77
N LYS A 3 -17.39 11.42 -13.77
CA LYS A 3 -18.32 11.15 -12.64
C LYS A 3 -17.67 10.52 -11.41
N THR A 4 -16.54 9.82 -11.56
CA THR A 4 -15.84 9.13 -10.47
C THR A 4 -15.14 10.12 -9.52
N TYR A 5 -14.67 11.27 -10.01
CA TYR A 5 -13.99 12.28 -9.20
C TYR A 5 -14.93 13.01 -8.24
N TYR A 6 -16.20 13.22 -8.61
CA TYR A 6 -17.20 13.86 -7.74
C TYR A 6 -17.59 12.99 -6.56
N PHE A 7 -17.59 11.67 -6.75
CA PHE A 7 -17.89 10.73 -5.65
C PHE A 7 -16.75 10.69 -4.62
N LEU A 8 -15.50 10.74 -5.07
CA LEU A 8 -14.33 10.81 -4.18
C LEU A 8 -14.29 12.13 -3.41
N PHE A 9 -14.65 13.26 -4.05
CA PHE A 9 -14.67 14.57 -3.40
C PHE A 9 -15.81 14.70 -2.40
N ALA A 10 -16.98 14.10 -2.66
CA ALA A 10 -18.11 14.06 -1.74
C ALA A 10 -17.81 13.21 -0.49
N LEU A 11 -17.09 12.08 -0.64
CA LEU A 11 -16.62 11.26 0.49
C LEU A 11 -15.59 12.01 1.35
N LEU A 12 -14.71 12.81 0.74
CA LEU A 12 -13.73 13.63 1.43
C LEU A 12 -14.41 14.76 2.23
N ALA A 13 -15.47 15.36 1.70
CA ALA A 13 -16.22 16.46 2.35
C ALA A 13 -17.04 15.97 3.55
N LEU A 14 -17.57 14.75 3.51
CA LEU A 14 -18.34 14.15 4.60
C LEU A 14 -17.49 13.77 5.83
N SER A 15 -16.17 13.58 5.66
CA SER A 15 -15.26 13.24 6.76
C SER A 15 -14.80 14.46 7.58
N LEU A 16 -15.02 15.68 7.09
CA LEU A 16 -14.55 16.92 7.71
C LEU A 16 -15.56 17.55 8.70
N SER A 17 -16.79 17.07 8.75
CA SER A 17 -17.85 17.64 9.58
C SER A 17 -18.13 16.79 10.82
N GLY A 18 -17.32 16.93 11.86
CA GLY A 18 -17.65 16.24 13.11
C GLY A 18 -16.64 16.25 14.24
N TYR A 19 -15.80 17.25 14.36
CA TYR A 19 -14.92 17.35 15.53
C TYR A 19 -15.38 18.44 16.49
N SER A 20 -16.21 18.06 17.47
CA SER A 20 -16.40 18.82 18.69
C SER A 20 -15.20 18.58 19.60
N GLN A 21 -14.41 19.61 19.85
CA GLN A 21 -13.23 19.55 20.73
C GLN A 21 -13.69 19.53 22.20
N SER A 22 -13.59 18.39 22.85
CA SER A 22 -13.60 18.27 24.30
C SER A 22 -12.16 18.30 24.81
N LYS A 23 -11.75 19.37 25.46
CA LYS A 23 -10.41 19.52 26.06
C LYS A 23 -10.35 18.73 27.36
N THR A 24 -9.95 17.47 27.33
CA THR A 24 -9.45 16.75 28.49
C THR A 24 -7.94 16.62 28.39
N ALA A 25 -7.22 17.30 29.27
CA ALA A 25 -5.81 17.70 29.17
C ALA A 25 -4.75 16.58 29.25
N PHE A 26 -5.09 15.27 29.21
CA PHE A 26 -4.13 14.19 29.50
C PHE A 26 -4.12 13.01 28.53
N LEU A 27 -5.05 12.92 27.60
CA LEU A 27 -5.08 11.83 26.62
C LEU A 27 -4.87 12.38 25.21
N PRO A 28 -4.14 11.69 24.33
CA PRO A 28 -4.04 12.08 22.92
C PRO A 28 -5.45 12.07 22.34
N GLU A 29 -5.86 13.18 21.75
CA GLU A 29 -7.19 13.29 21.13
C GLU A 29 -7.37 12.22 20.05
N PRO A 30 -8.51 11.50 20.02
CA PRO A 30 -8.86 10.66 18.89
C PRO A 30 -9.17 11.57 17.71
N GLY A 31 -8.36 11.57 16.71
CA GLY A 31 -8.52 12.50 15.59
C GLY A 31 -7.76 12.10 14.34
N GLU A 32 -7.03 10.99 14.39
CA GLU A 32 -6.24 10.55 13.25
C GLU A 32 -7.16 9.85 12.23
N GLY A 33 -7.78 10.68 11.41
CA GLY A 33 -8.71 10.22 10.36
C GLY A 33 -8.04 9.91 9.02
N PHE A 34 -6.75 10.20 8.88
CA PHE A 34 -6.04 10.06 7.62
C PHE A 34 -4.67 9.41 7.81
N SER A 35 -4.32 8.49 6.93
CA SER A 35 -2.99 7.90 6.87
C SER A 35 -2.51 7.79 5.43
N PHE A 36 -1.32 8.34 5.15
CA PHE A 36 -0.60 8.15 3.90
C PHE A 36 0.70 7.42 4.18
N ASN A 37 0.93 6.31 3.47
CA ASN A 37 2.15 5.53 3.61
C ASN A 37 2.87 5.48 2.26
N SER A 38 4.18 5.68 2.28
CA SER A 38 5.05 5.55 1.11
C SER A 38 6.34 4.83 1.51
N GLY A 39 6.73 3.81 0.75
CA GLY A 39 7.91 3.02 1.07
C GLY A 39 8.55 2.37 -0.13
N LEU A 40 9.82 2.02 0.03
CA LEU A 40 10.53 1.14 -0.88
C LEU A 40 9.92 -0.26 -0.80
N LEU A 41 9.74 -0.88 -1.94
CA LEU A 41 9.14 -2.20 -2.08
C LEU A 41 10.19 -3.20 -2.51
N THR A 42 10.29 -4.30 -1.78
CA THR A 42 11.07 -5.46 -2.18
C THR A 42 10.18 -6.71 -2.21
N VAL A 43 10.61 -7.72 -2.92
CA VAL A 43 9.90 -9.00 -3.03
C VAL A 43 10.75 -10.06 -2.34
N LEU A 44 10.20 -10.64 -1.29
CA LEU A 44 10.79 -11.79 -0.61
C LEU A 44 10.40 -13.07 -1.33
N GLN A 45 11.27 -14.06 -1.35
CA GLN A 45 11.07 -15.34 -2.05
C GLN A 45 10.75 -15.14 -3.55
N ALA A 46 11.29 -14.08 -4.14
CA ALA A 46 11.23 -13.88 -5.59
C ALA A 46 12.09 -14.93 -6.31
N PRO A 47 11.73 -15.31 -7.55
CA PRO A 47 12.59 -16.15 -8.37
C PRO A 47 13.99 -15.56 -8.53
N ALA A 48 15.03 -16.41 -8.60
CA ALA A 48 16.41 -15.95 -8.77
C ALA A 48 16.63 -15.13 -10.05
N SER A 49 15.79 -15.32 -11.07
CA SER A 49 15.81 -14.54 -12.31
C SER A 49 15.27 -13.12 -12.15
N PHE A 50 14.53 -12.81 -11.08
CA PHE A 50 13.98 -11.48 -10.88
C PHE A 50 14.97 -10.57 -10.16
N GLN A 51 15.38 -9.52 -10.84
CA GLN A 51 16.19 -8.46 -10.28
C GLN A 51 15.32 -7.23 -10.02
N SER A 52 14.97 -7.02 -8.75
CA SER A 52 14.22 -5.84 -8.33
C SER A 52 15.09 -4.59 -8.41
N ASN A 53 14.52 -3.49 -8.88
CA ASN A 53 15.18 -2.20 -8.92
C ASN A 53 14.80 -1.37 -7.67
N ALA A 54 15.72 -0.53 -7.19
CA ALA A 54 15.48 0.42 -6.09
C ALA A 54 14.35 1.45 -6.35
N ARG A 55 13.83 1.54 -7.58
CA ARG A 55 12.62 2.32 -7.93
C ARG A 55 11.32 1.65 -7.52
N SER A 56 11.35 0.36 -7.14
CA SER A 56 10.16 -0.35 -6.65
C SER A 56 9.66 0.32 -5.40
N ASN A 57 8.36 0.66 -5.39
CA ASN A 57 7.77 1.39 -4.27
C ASN A 57 6.31 0.98 -4.05
N SER A 58 5.84 1.25 -2.85
CA SER A 58 4.43 1.11 -2.49
C SER A 58 3.90 2.42 -1.95
N GLN A 59 2.66 2.71 -2.27
CA GLN A 59 1.94 3.87 -1.77
C GLN A 59 0.56 3.44 -1.30
N SER A 60 0.10 3.97 -0.17
CA SER A 60 -1.26 3.75 0.29
C SER A 60 -1.83 4.99 0.96
N PHE A 61 -3.11 5.16 0.75
CA PHE A 61 -3.93 6.20 1.33
C PHE A 61 -5.10 5.56 2.06
N GLN A 62 -5.36 5.96 3.31
CA GLN A 62 -6.39 5.36 4.15
C GLN A 62 -7.18 6.43 4.89
N LEU A 63 -8.49 6.30 4.89
CA LEU A 63 -9.41 7.03 5.77
C LEU A 63 -9.70 6.12 6.95
N MET A 64 -9.38 6.60 8.15
CA MET A 64 -9.42 5.80 9.37
C MET A 64 -10.42 6.41 10.36
N ARG A 65 -11.06 5.57 11.13
CA ARG A 65 -11.83 5.96 12.30
C ARG A 65 -11.22 5.33 13.54
N ASP A 66 -10.92 6.17 14.52
CA ASP A 66 -10.19 5.79 15.72
C ASP A 66 -11.12 5.78 16.94
N HIS A 67 -11.05 4.72 17.73
CA HIS A 67 -11.82 4.54 18.95
C HIS A 67 -10.87 4.30 20.11
N VAL A 68 -10.79 5.28 21.02
CA VAL A 68 -9.99 5.16 22.25
C VAL A 68 -10.66 4.18 23.22
N LEU A 69 -9.89 3.29 23.80
CA LEU A 69 -10.36 2.30 24.75
C LEU A 69 -10.40 2.90 26.18
N GLY A 70 -11.55 3.45 26.53
CA GLY A 70 -11.76 4.12 27.81
C GLY A 70 -10.83 5.33 27.98
N LEU A 71 -10.23 5.47 29.16
CA LEU A 71 -9.24 6.52 29.50
C LEU A 71 -7.81 6.00 29.35
N SER A 72 -7.55 5.16 28.36
CA SER A 72 -6.24 4.52 28.17
C SER A 72 -5.42 5.15 27.06
N HIS A 73 -4.16 4.78 26.98
CA HIS A 73 -3.26 5.10 25.87
C HIS A 73 -3.48 4.24 24.62
N PHE A 74 -4.45 3.33 24.66
CA PHE A 74 -4.75 2.39 23.59
C PHE A 74 -6.01 2.76 22.83
N SER A 75 -6.00 2.50 21.53
CA SER A 75 -7.17 2.66 20.68
C SER A 75 -7.20 1.58 19.59
N ILE A 76 -8.36 1.38 19.02
CA ILE A 76 -8.57 0.56 17.83
C ILE A 76 -9.02 1.50 16.71
N ALA A 77 -8.31 1.44 15.60
CA ALA A 77 -8.68 2.19 14.41
C ALA A 77 -9.00 1.23 13.26
N TYR A 78 -10.03 1.56 12.50
CA TYR A 78 -10.40 0.84 11.30
C TYR A 78 -10.70 1.83 10.17
N GLY A 79 -10.51 1.38 8.95
CA GLY A 79 -10.70 2.26 7.81
C GLY A 79 -10.69 1.57 6.47
N LEU A 80 -10.96 2.37 5.45
CA LEU A 80 -10.87 1.98 4.05
C LEU A 80 -9.82 2.84 3.36
N GLY A 81 -9.20 2.27 2.36
CA GLY A 81 -8.13 2.95 1.64
C GLY A 81 -7.90 2.40 0.25
N TYR A 82 -6.96 3.00 -0.41
CA TYR A 82 -6.47 2.59 -1.71
C TYR A 82 -4.96 2.49 -1.68
N SER A 83 -4.42 1.49 -2.36
CA SER A 83 -2.98 1.31 -2.43
C SER A 83 -2.52 0.83 -3.78
N ALA A 84 -1.31 1.17 -4.12
CA ALA A 84 -0.62 0.76 -5.32
C ALA A 84 0.78 0.22 -4.98
N GLN A 85 1.16 -0.87 -5.61
CA GLN A 85 2.48 -1.46 -5.52
C GLN A 85 3.11 -1.50 -6.91
N PHE A 86 4.27 -0.88 -7.05
CA PHE A 86 5.01 -0.75 -8.31
C PHE A 86 6.29 -1.59 -8.24
N TYR A 87 6.34 -2.63 -9.03
CA TYR A 87 7.45 -3.58 -9.08
C TYR A 87 8.31 -3.27 -10.31
N HIS A 88 9.42 -2.58 -10.10
CA HIS A 88 10.40 -2.30 -11.14
C HIS A 88 11.46 -3.40 -11.19
N GLY A 89 11.72 -3.95 -12.35
CA GLY A 89 12.70 -5.03 -12.50
C GLY A 89 12.93 -5.41 -13.96
N ASN A 90 13.64 -6.51 -14.14
CA ASN A 90 14.05 -7.05 -15.45
C ASN A 90 12.99 -7.93 -16.12
N LEU A 91 11.87 -8.27 -15.46
CA LEU A 91 10.83 -9.10 -16.07
C LEU A 91 9.71 -8.22 -16.65
N ARG A 92 9.49 -8.36 -17.95
CA ARG A 92 8.41 -7.70 -18.69
C ARG A 92 7.27 -8.70 -18.90
N ILE A 93 6.04 -8.24 -18.72
CA ILE A 93 4.83 -9.01 -19.02
C ILE A 93 4.24 -8.45 -20.30
N ASP A 94 4.21 -9.27 -21.35
CA ASP A 94 3.60 -8.96 -22.63
C ASP A 94 2.25 -9.67 -22.74
N VAL A 95 1.30 -9.00 -23.38
CA VAL A 95 -0.04 -9.53 -23.68
C VAL A 95 -0.21 -9.52 -25.19
N ALA A 96 -0.35 -10.70 -25.79
CA ALA A 96 -0.61 -10.84 -27.21
C ALA A 96 -2.07 -10.45 -27.55
N GLU A 97 -2.37 -10.22 -28.82
CA GLU A 97 -3.71 -9.85 -29.30
C GLU A 97 -4.80 -10.89 -28.94
N ASN A 98 -4.44 -12.15 -28.85
CA ASN A 98 -5.33 -13.23 -28.42
C ASN A 98 -5.51 -13.32 -26.89
N GLY A 99 -4.95 -12.37 -26.11
CA GLY A 99 -4.99 -12.35 -24.65
C GLY A 99 -3.97 -13.26 -23.96
N THR A 100 -3.17 -14.02 -24.71
CA THR A 100 -2.10 -14.85 -24.13
C THR A 100 -1.02 -13.96 -23.54
N GLN A 101 -0.65 -14.27 -22.31
CA GLN A 101 0.40 -13.52 -21.59
C GLN A 101 1.71 -14.30 -21.61
N SER A 102 2.80 -13.58 -21.76
CA SER A 102 4.15 -14.12 -21.73
C SER A 102 5.08 -13.26 -20.92
N ILE A 103 6.13 -13.86 -20.37
CA ILE A 103 7.14 -13.17 -19.62
C ILE A 103 8.42 -13.15 -20.44
N VAL A 104 8.96 -11.96 -20.57
CA VAL A 104 10.22 -11.70 -21.25
C VAL A 104 11.25 -11.23 -20.23
N ASP A 105 12.36 -11.96 -20.15
CA ASP A 105 13.50 -11.51 -19.35
C ASP A 105 14.29 -10.46 -20.16
N LEU A 106 14.46 -9.29 -19.55
CA LEU A 106 15.16 -8.15 -20.11
C LEU A 106 16.62 -8.06 -19.61
N THR A 107 17.13 -9.09 -18.93
CA THR A 107 18.52 -9.10 -18.44
C THR A 107 19.48 -8.89 -19.62
N GLY A 108 20.36 -7.89 -19.50
CA GLY A 108 21.30 -7.51 -20.54
C GLY A 108 20.69 -6.72 -21.71
N ARG A 109 19.45 -6.30 -21.64
CA ARG A 109 18.81 -5.40 -22.62
C ARG A 109 18.69 -3.99 -22.05
N ASP A 110 18.89 -2.99 -22.89
CA ASP A 110 18.69 -1.59 -22.51
C ASP A 110 17.21 -1.22 -22.57
N PHE A 111 16.72 -0.65 -21.50
CA PHE A 111 15.36 -0.09 -21.42
C PHE A 111 15.32 1.11 -20.48
N ILE A 112 14.42 2.05 -20.74
CA ILE A 112 14.25 3.25 -19.92
C ILE A 112 13.44 2.92 -18.66
N SER A 113 12.37 2.13 -18.80
CA SER A 113 11.50 1.76 -17.68
C SER A 113 10.78 0.47 -17.96
N ASN A 114 10.81 -0.44 -16.99
CA ASN A 114 9.98 -1.64 -16.99
C ASN A 114 9.39 -1.84 -15.59
N ARG A 115 8.09 -2.02 -15.50
CA ARG A 115 7.40 -2.28 -14.25
C ARG A 115 6.09 -3.00 -14.47
N PHE A 116 5.67 -3.75 -13.49
CA PHE A 116 4.28 -4.14 -13.32
C PHE A 116 3.74 -3.54 -12.01
N ALA A 117 2.45 -3.35 -11.96
CA ALA A 117 1.81 -2.74 -10.80
C ALA A 117 0.50 -3.45 -10.47
N THR A 118 0.16 -3.42 -9.20
CA THR A 118 -1.11 -3.91 -8.66
C THR A 118 -1.74 -2.84 -7.79
N GLU A 119 -3.04 -2.65 -7.94
CA GLU A 119 -3.81 -1.63 -7.23
C GLU A 119 -4.94 -2.31 -6.45
N TYR A 120 -5.16 -1.85 -5.21
CA TYR A 120 -6.10 -2.48 -4.29
C TYR A 120 -6.98 -1.46 -3.58
N LEU A 121 -8.23 -1.84 -3.37
CA LEU A 121 -9.08 -1.25 -2.36
C LEU A 121 -8.86 -2.02 -1.06
N ASP A 122 -8.47 -1.33 -0.01
CA ASP A 122 -8.04 -1.92 1.26
C ASP A 122 -9.02 -1.62 2.40
N ALA A 123 -9.25 -2.62 3.24
CA ALA A 123 -9.76 -2.48 4.58
C ALA A 123 -8.61 -2.67 5.58
N THR A 124 -8.49 -1.76 6.54
CA THR A 124 -7.40 -1.75 7.52
C THR A 124 -7.95 -1.75 8.94
N LEU A 125 -7.31 -2.53 9.81
CA LEU A 125 -7.55 -2.55 11.25
C LEU A 125 -6.22 -2.34 11.97
N GLU A 126 -6.16 -1.39 12.89
CA GLU A 126 -4.95 -1.07 13.67
C GLU A 126 -5.26 -1.07 15.17
N PHE A 127 -4.38 -1.69 15.93
CA PHE A 127 -4.26 -1.49 17.37
C PHE A 127 -3.18 -0.44 17.62
N ARG A 128 -3.53 0.65 18.28
CA ARG A 128 -2.72 1.84 18.41
C ARG A 128 -2.37 2.09 19.87
N TYR A 129 -1.07 2.31 20.14
CA TYR A 129 -0.57 2.82 21.40
C TYR A 129 -0.04 4.24 21.20
N ARG A 130 -0.47 5.15 22.08
CA ARG A 130 -0.02 6.54 22.14
C ARG A 130 0.58 6.83 23.50
N GLY A 131 1.85 7.22 23.53
CA GLY A 131 2.53 7.63 24.76
C GLY A 131 2.00 8.95 25.32
N LYS A 132 2.56 9.37 26.44
CA LYS A 132 2.24 10.67 27.06
C LYS A 132 2.59 11.82 26.11
N VAL A 133 1.73 12.84 26.07
CA VAL A 133 1.96 14.08 25.33
C VAL A 133 3.09 14.86 25.99
N ASN A 134 4.06 15.29 25.22
CA ASN A 134 5.14 16.15 25.70
C ASN A 134 4.74 17.63 25.67
N ARG A 135 5.65 18.53 26.17
CA ARG A 135 5.43 19.98 26.19
C ARG A 135 5.12 20.60 24.82
N ASN A 136 5.54 19.95 23.73
CA ASN A 136 5.33 20.42 22.35
C ASN A 136 4.10 19.78 21.69
N GLY A 137 3.20 19.17 22.45
CA GLY A 137 2.00 18.51 21.93
C GLY A 137 2.25 17.20 21.17
N ARG A 138 3.48 16.68 21.18
CA ARG A 138 3.84 15.44 20.47
C ARG A 138 3.90 14.26 21.41
N TYR A 139 3.51 13.08 20.95
CA TYR A 139 3.58 11.80 21.64
C TYR A 139 4.22 10.72 20.79
N ASN A 140 4.77 9.71 21.44
CA ASN A 140 5.28 8.52 20.78
C ASN A 140 4.10 7.67 20.31
N ARG A 141 4.24 7.06 19.16
CA ARG A 141 3.25 6.22 18.51
C ARG A 141 3.82 4.84 18.21
N LEU A 142 3.03 3.83 18.47
CA LEU A 142 3.28 2.46 18.03
C LEU A 142 1.96 1.85 17.60
N TYR A 143 1.83 1.56 16.32
CA TYR A 143 0.64 1.00 15.72
C TYR A 143 0.96 -0.34 15.08
N LEU A 144 0.15 -1.34 15.40
CA LEU A 144 0.20 -2.67 14.84
C LEU A 144 -1.11 -2.90 14.10
N GLY A 145 -1.05 -3.30 12.84
CA GLY A 145 -2.26 -3.45 12.06
C GLY A 145 -2.21 -4.55 11.04
N GLY A 146 -3.40 -4.90 10.57
CA GLY A 146 -3.66 -5.78 9.46
C GLY A 146 -4.35 -5.05 8.33
N THR A 147 -4.04 -5.43 7.10
CA THR A 147 -4.67 -4.93 5.88
C THR A 147 -5.23 -6.09 5.09
N PHE A 148 -6.45 -5.94 4.60
CA PHE A 148 -7.11 -6.85 3.67
C PHE A 148 -7.49 -6.05 2.44
N GLY A 149 -7.04 -6.47 1.26
CA GLY A 149 -7.23 -5.74 0.01
C GLY A 149 -7.86 -6.58 -1.08
N TYR A 150 -8.75 -5.96 -1.86
CA TYR A 150 -9.29 -6.49 -3.09
C TYR A 150 -8.69 -5.75 -4.28
N ARG A 151 -8.11 -6.49 -5.24
CA ARG A 151 -7.46 -5.92 -6.42
C ARG A 151 -8.48 -5.24 -7.32
N THR A 152 -8.25 -3.96 -7.60
CA THR A 152 -9.06 -3.15 -8.51
C THR A 152 -8.48 -3.13 -9.92
N ASP A 153 -7.15 -3.09 -10.04
CA ASP A 153 -6.46 -3.12 -11.32
C ASP A 153 -5.06 -3.73 -11.21
N SER A 154 -4.52 -4.09 -12.36
CA SER A 154 -3.13 -4.51 -12.52
C SER A 154 -2.66 -4.16 -13.93
N TYR A 155 -1.43 -3.69 -14.08
CA TYR A 155 -0.89 -3.35 -15.38
C TYR A 155 0.60 -3.66 -15.50
N SER A 156 1.03 -3.87 -16.75
CA SER A 156 2.43 -3.91 -17.15
C SER A 156 2.76 -2.68 -17.98
N TYR A 157 3.90 -2.08 -17.74
CA TYR A 157 4.41 -0.91 -18.46
C TYR A 157 5.86 -1.13 -18.85
N TYR A 158 6.15 -0.95 -20.14
CA TYR A 158 7.48 -1.00 -20.71
C TYR A 158 7.74 0.22 -21.56
N LYS A 159 8.95 0.74 -21.49
CA LYS A 159 9.44 1.84 -22.34
C LYS A 159 10.92 1.64 -22.65
N ASP A 160 11.26 1.70 -23.91
CA ASP A 160 12.63 1.85 -24.43
C ASP A 160 12.76 3.15 -25.24
N GLU A 161 13.79 3.27 -26.06
CA GLU A 161 14.04 4.44 -26.91
C GLU A 161 13.10 4.52 -28.11
N ILE A 162 12.55 3.39 -28.57
CA ILE A 162 11.82 3.27 -29.82
C ILE A 162 10.31 3.25 -29.57
N TYR A 163 9.86 2.54 -28.54
CA TYR A 163 8.44 2.40 -28.27
C TYR A 163 8.09 2.33 -26.78
N GLN A 164 6.80 2.54 -26.51
CA GLN A 164 6.23 2.47 -25.18
C GLN A 164 4.92 1.68 -25.27
N VAL A 165 4.75 0.75 -24.33
CA VAL A 165 3.54 -0.06 -24.25
C VAL A 165 3.03 -0.16 -22.82
N LYS A 166 1.71 -0.18 -22.65
CA LYS A 166 1.05 -0.40 -21.36
C LYS A 166 -0.12 -1.35 -21.56
N TYR A 167 -0.09 -2.48 -20.88
CA TYR A 167 -1.17 -3.47 -20.85
C TYR A 167 -1.90 -3.34 -19.51
N TYR A 168 -3.22 -3.20 -19.58
CA TYR A 168 -4.10 -3.15 -18.41
C TYR A 168 -4.71 -4.53 -18.15
N HIS A 169 -5.24 -4.72 -16.94
CA HIS A 169 -5.93 -5.94 -16.52
C HIS A 169 -5.08 -7.21 -16.71
N VAL A 170 -3.80 -7.11 -16.41
CA VAL A 170 -2.87 -8.24 -16.48
C VAL A 170 -3.36 -9.34 -15.53
N ALA A 171 -3.61 -10.53 -16.06
CA ALA A 171 -4.07 -11.67 -15.27
C ALA A 171 -2.94 -12.29 -14.43
N GLY A 172 -3.30 -13.24 -13.56
CA GLY A 172 -2.34 -14.01 -12.75
C GLY A 172 -1.95 -13.37 -11.43
N PHE A 173 -2.22 -12.09 -11.20
CA PHE A 173 -2.03 -11.50 -9.88
C PHE A 173 -3.15 -11.89 -8.92
N ASN A 174 -2.80 -12.02 -7.62
CA ASN A 174 -3.76 -12.41 -6.60
C ASN A 174 -4.88 -11.37 -6.46
N PRO A 175 -6.17 -11.74 -6.60
CA PRO A 175 -7.27 -10.81 -6.45
C PRO A 175 -7.46 -10.36 -4.99
N ILE A 176 -7.02 -11.16 -4.03
CA ILE A 176 -7.13 -10.86 -2.60
C ILE A 176 -5.72 -10.83 -2.02
N ARG A 177 -5.45 -9.78 -1.26
CA ARG A 177 -4.22 -9.70 -0.48
C ARG A 177 -4.52 -9.46 0.99
N TYR A 178 -3.64 -9.92 1.84
CA TYR A 178 -3.64 -9.59 3.25
C TYR A 178 -2.20 -9.47 3.76
N GLY A 179 -2.02 -8.66 4.77
CA GLY A 179 -0.69 -8.38 5.30
C GLY A 179 -0.75 -7.73 6.67
N LEU A 180 0.40 -7.62 7.30
CA LEU A 180 0.60 -6.96 8.58
C LEU A 180 1.47 -5.73 8.39
N HIS A 181 1.23 -4.71 9.23
CA HIS A 181 2.10 -3.55 9.24
C HIS A 181 2.37 -3.04 10.65
N VAL A 182 3.50 -2.37 10.78
CA VAL A 182 3.93 -1.68 11.99
C VAL A 182 4.23 -0.24 11.62
N LYS A 183 3.75 0.71 12.44
CA LYS A 183 4.14 2.11 12.38
C LYS A 183 4.70 2.51 13.73
N ALA A 184 5.85 3.17 13.75
CA ALA A 184 6.47 3.65 14.97
C ALA A 184 7.10 5.02 14.74
N GLY A 185 6.89 5.95 15.68
CA GLY A 185 7.44 7.30 15.55
C GLY A 185 6.98 8.27 16.60
N ARG A 186 7.11 9.54 16.29
CA ARG A 186 6.72 10.64 17.17
C ARG A 186 6.09 11.78 16.37
N GLY A 187 4.85 12.15 16.74
CA GLY A 187 4.09 13.15 15.98
C GLY A 187 3.55 12.56 14.67
N PRO A 188 3.25 13.36 13.65
CA PRO A 188 2.54 12.89 12.45
C PRO A 188 3.36 11.95 11.54
N VAL A 189 4.70 12.02 11.59
CA VAL A 189 5.58 11.20 10.74
C VAL A 189 6.10 10.01 11.52
N ASN A 190 5.93 8.82 10.95
CA ASN A 190 6.30 7.55 11.56
C ASN A 190 7.11 6.71 10.56
N GLY A 191 8.02 5.88 11.06
CA GLY A 191 8.56 4.77 10.30
C GLY A 191 7.45 3.76 10.03
N TYR A 192 7.47 3.12 8.87
CA TYR A 192 6.45 2.20 8.39
C TYR A 192 7.09 0.95 7.79
N VAL A 193 6.59 -0.20 8.20
CA VAL A 193 6.93 -1.51 7.62
C VAL A 193 5.63 -2.24 7.34
N HIS A 194 5.47 -2.78 6.14
CA HIS A 194 4.35 -3.63 5.75
C HIS A 194 4.88 -4.92 5.14
N TYR A 195 4.39 -6.03 5.63
CA TYR A 195 4.68 -7.37 5.14
C TYR A 195 3.42 -8.03 4.60
N GLY A 196 3.42 -8.35 3.29
CA GLY A 196 2.36 -9.12 2.66
C GLY A 196 2.46 -10.59 3.05
N LEU A 197 1.40 -11.12 3.63
CA LEU A 197 1.27 -12.54 3.96
C LEU A 197 0.76 -13.36 2.77
N SER A 198 -0.02 -12.75 1.89
CA SER A 198 -0.46 -13.35 0.64
C SER A 198 0.62 -13.25 -0.43
N ALA A 199 0.70 -14.26 -1.30
CA ALA A 199 1.54 -14.22 -2.49
C ALA A 199 1.06 -13.13 -3.46
N ILE A 200 2.00 -12.60 -4.28
CA ILE A 200 1.70 -11.58 -5.30
C ILE A 200 0.89 -12.19 -6.45
N VAL A 201 1.16 -13.46 -6.78
CA VAL A 201 0.62 -14.18 -7.92
C VAL A 201 -0.20 -15.38 -7.45
N VAL A 202 -1.27 -15.68 -8.16
CA VAL A 202 -2.10 -16.88 -7.90
C VAL A 202 -1.31 -18.13 -8.29
N ASP A 203 -1.43 -19.17 -7.48
CA ASP A 203 -0.82 -20.47 -7.74
C ASP A 203 -1.30 -21.05 -9.07
N GLY A 204 -0.40 -21.63 -9.87
CA GLY A 204 -0.70 -22.13 -11.22
C GLY A 204 -0.87 -21.05 -12.30
N ALA A 205 -0.67 -19.77 -11.97
CA ALA A 205 -0.68 -18.68 -12.94
C ALA A 205 0.60 -18.66 -13.80
N MET A 206 0.67 -17.69 -14.70
CA MET A 206 1.75 -17.43 -15.66
C MET A 206 3.18 -17.46 -15.07
N LEU A 207 3.31 -17.24 -13.77
CA LEU A 207 4.56 -17.20 -13.00
C LEU A 207 4.57 -18.23 -11.88
N PRO A 208 4.66 -19.55 -12.15
CA PRO A 208 4.62 -20.55 -11.08
C PRO A 208 5.73 -20.38 -10.04
N GLN A 209 6.87 -19.82 -10.43
CA GLN A 209 7.98 -19.52 -9.52
C GLN A 209 7.68 -18.34 -8.55
N TRP A 210 6.58 -17.62 -8.73
CA TRP A 210 6.17 -16.50 -7.89
C TRP A 210 5.08 -16.87 -6.88
N SER A 211 4.68 -18.12 -6.81
CA SER A 211 3.62 -18.59 -5.88
C SER A 211 3.95 -18.32 -4.41
N GLU A 212 5.23 -18.19 -4.07
CA GLU A 212 5.70 -17.86 -2.72
C GLU A 212 6.18 -16.42 -2.58
N ALA A 213 6.23 -15.66 -3.66
CA ALA A 213 6.73 -14.29 -3.67
C ALA A 213 5.83 -13.36 -2.85
N ARG A 214 6.40 -12.69 -1.84
CA ARG A 214 5.67 -11.83 -0.90
C ARG A 214 6.24 -10.43 -0.87
N PRO A 215 5.40 -9.38 -0.88
CA PRO A 215 5.86 -8.01 -0.85
C PRO A 215 6.25 -7.59 0.57
N LEU A 216 7.41 -6.96 0.70
CA LEU A 216 7.84 -6.24 1.89
C LEU A 216 8.06 -4.77 1.54
N SER A 217 7.42 -3.88 2.27
CA SER A 217 7.57 -2.44 2.09
C SER A 217 8.11 -1.78 3.35
N VAL A 218 9.12 -0.91 3.19
CA VAL A 218 9.73 -0.16 4.30
C VAL A 218 9.80 1.31 3.91
N GLY A 219 9.30 2.20 4.77
CA GLY A 219 9.24 3.63 4.45
C GLY A 219 8.71 4.50 5.55
N LEU A 220 7.93 5.50 5.16
CA LEU A 220 7.35 6.50 6.05
C LEU A 220 5.83 6.49 5.98
N SER A 221 5.22 6.80 7.11
CA SER A 221 3.78 7.01 7.27
C SER A 221 3.53 8.41 7.80
N LEU A 222 2.66 9.15 7.14
CA LEU A 222 2.07 10.39 7.63
C LEU A 222 0.67 10.06 8.17
N THR A 223 0.43 10.32 9.46
CA THR A 223 -0.85 10.05 10.11
C THR A 223 -1.38 11.34 10.74
N LEU A 224 -2.54 11.80 10.27
CA LEU A 224 -3.19 13.06 10.63
C LEU A 224 -4.60 12.83 11.17
#